data_43be04230e6a5e89627eebc571ec166b
#
_entry.id   43be04230e6a5e89627eebc571ec166b
#
_cell.length_a   1.000
_cell.length_b   1.000
_cell.length_c   1.000
_cell.angle_alpha   90.00
_cell.angle_beta   90.00
_cell.angle_gamma   90.00
#
_symmetry.space_group_name_H-M   'P 1'
#
loop_
_entity.id
_entity.type
_entity.pdbx_description
1 polymer ?
#
loop_
_entity_poly.entity_id
_entity_poly.type
_entity_poly.pdbx_seq_one_letter_code
_entity_poly.pdbx_strand_id
1 'polypeptide(L)'
;MKLEVFCGRMQCATIATFSWTIHILVTNHQGDSIWEELKNASGLIRTSEDTTQFSISSVDSVIPVRDGQEFQIKVNSFDNNGQPQEQGVYSFLVNSPPQNIQSTDSGCKVTPREGAAILTDFYVTCLGWYDKDIPLRYAFKYTFSSSTVIIQDGSIGNVTSKLPLGDPNNDYERILELQIIDAFGEYTSVFVKTKVRVLFNLCCTKLPRPHLSKEYFFDKRNLYHSCRLIILIINIFASIILIVIIIVT
;
A
#
# COMPACT_ATOMS: atom_id res chain seq x y z
N MET A 1 -1.98 18.76 7.38
CA MET A 1 -3.10 19.64 6.92
C MET A 1 -2.73 21.07 7.21
N LYS A 2 -3.05 21.99 6.32
CA LYS A 2 -2.86 23.44 6.49
C LYS A 2 -4.19 24.16 6.27
N LEU A 3 -4.56 25.03 7.18
CA LEU A 3 -5.74 25.89 7.08
C LEU A 3 -5.29 27.33 7.16
N GLU A 4 -6.03 28.21 6.49
CA GLU A 4 -5.76 29.63 6.47
C GLU A 4 -7.08 30.39 6.65
N VAL A 5 -7.07 31.45 7.46
CA VAL A 5 -8.24 32.33 7.65
C VAL A 5 -8.20 33.39 6.59
N PHE A 6 -9.28 33.46 5.82
CA PHE A 6 -9.53 34.56 4.90
C PHE A 6 -10.67 35.41 5.43
N CYS A 7 -10.39 36.65 5.62
CA CYS A 7 -11.40 37.59 6.04
C CYS A 7 -12.06 38.25 4.80
N GLY A 8 -13.32 37.91 4.56
CA GLY A 8 -14.07 38.34 3.36
C GLY A 8 -14.77 39.69 3.43
N ARG A 9 -14.66 40.43 4.54
CA ARG A 9 -15.41 41.70 4.74
C ARG A 9 -14.51 42.80 5.33
N MET A 10 -14.91 44.07 5.12
CA MET A 10 -14.18 45.26 5.62
C MET A 10 -13.95 45.32 7.14
N GLN A 11 -14.62 44.50 7.92
CA GLN A 11 -14.51 44.46 9.39
C GLN A 11 -13.22 43.80 9.91
N CYS A 12 -12.43 43.20 9.04
CA CYS A 12 -11.17 42.51 9.41
C CYS A 12 -10.06 43.45 9.87
N ALA A 13 -10.16 44.75 9.60
CA ALA A 13 -9.19 45.74 10.04
C ALA A 13 -9.10 45.90 11.59
N THR A 14 -10.09 45.35 12.32
CA THR A 14 -10.13 45.38 13.78
C THR A 14 -9.68 44.08 14.45
N ILE A 15 -9.41 43.01 13.65
CA ILE A 15 -8.98 41.73 14.19
C ILE A 15 -7.47 41.75 14.39
N ALA A 16 -7.03 41.52 15.62
CA ALA A 16 -5.63 41.54 16.01
C ALA A 16 -4.99 40.15 16.05
N THR A 17 -5.73 39.15 16.52
CA THR A 17 -5.20 37.80 16.73
C THR A 17 -6.26 36.74 16.51
N PHE A 18 -5.79 35.49 16.25
CA PHE A 18 -6.63 34.31 16.17
C PHE A 18 -6.17 33.28 17.19
N SER A 19 -7.10 32.57 17.79
CA SER A 19 -6.84 31.40 18.64
C SER A 19 -7.44 30.17 18.02
N TRP A 20 -6.66 29.10 17.92
CA TRP A 20 -7.03 27.85 17.30
C TRP A 20 -7.14 26.75 18.34
N THR A 21 -8.22 25.99 18.29
CA THR A 21 -8.43 24.82 19.14
C THR A 21 -8.84 23.61 18.27
N ILE A 22 -8.41 22.40 18.66
CA ILE A 22 -8.83 21.16 18.06
C ILE A 22 -9.78 20.46 19.02
N HIS A 23 -10.88 19.99 18.49
CA HIS A 23 -11.87 19.20 19.22
C HIS A 23 -12.03 17.85 18.55
N ILE A 24 -12.32 16.84 19.36
CA ILE A 24 -12.63 15.47 18.94
C ILE A 24 -14.06 15.13 19.35
N LEU A 25 -14.80 14.46 18.46
CA LEU A 25 -16.12 13.95 18.79
C LEU A 25 -15.96 12.67 19.60
N VAL A 26 -16.44 12.66 20.82
CA VAL A 26 -16.43 11.49 21.72
C VAL A 26 -17.84 11.15 22.16
N THR A 27 -18.07 9.86 22.44
CA THR A 27 -19.34 9.43 23.04
C THR A 27 -19.16 9.37 24.55
N ASN A 28 -19.99 10.11 25.29
CA ASN A 28 -19.98 10.12 26.75
C ASN A 28 -20.56 8.82 27.33
N HIS A 29 -20.50 8.65 28.63
CA HIS A 29 -21.04 7.48 29.33
C HIS A 29 -22.57 7.32 29.21
N GLN A 30 -23.28 8.36 28.79
CA GLN A 30 -24.73 8.37 28.57
C GLN A 30 -25.11 8.01 27.12
N GLY A 31 -24.11 7.87 26.24
CA GLY A 31 -24.29 7.58 24.81
C GLY A 31 -24.44 8.83 23.94
N ASP A 32 -24.29 10.05 24.50
CA ASP A 32 -24.38 11.28 23.74
C ASP A 32 -23.03 11.60 23.09
N SER A 33 -23.06 12.13 21.87
CA SER A 33 -21.88 12.62 21.16
C SER A 33 -21.58 14.07 21.60
N ILE A 34 -20.39 14.27 22.15
CA ILE A 34 -19.91 15.58 22.60
C ILE A 34 -18.55 15.93 21.99
N TRP A 35 -18.31 17.23 21.77
CA TRP A 35 -17.03 17.72 21.32
C TRP A 35 -16.12 18.03 22.52
N GLU A 36 -15.00 17.31 22.65
CA GLU A 36 -13.98 17.56 23.66
C GLU A 36 -12.76 18.23 23.07
N GLU A 37 -12.25 19.27 23.74
CA GLU A 37 -11.02 19.93 23.34
C GLU A 37 -9.79 19.04 23.63
N LEU A 38 -8.92 18.90 22.63
CA LEU A 38 -7.63 18.21 22.76
C LEU A 38 -6.59 19.11 23.43
N LYS A 39 -6.56 19.08 24.76
CA LYS A 39 -5.69 19.94 25.59
C LYS A 39 -4.18 19.73 25.37
N ASN A 40 -3.75 18.58 24.88
CA ASN A 40 -2.34 18.24 24.66
C ASN A 40 -1.88 18.44 23.20
N ALA A 41 -2.68 19.11 22.39
CA ALA A 41 -2.39 19.33 20.97
C ALA A 41 -1.34 20.42 20.70
N SER A 42 -0.84 21.12 21.72
CA SER A 42 0.10 22.25 21.57
C SER A 42 1.40 21.91 20.83
N GLY A 43 1.85 20.66 20.88
CA GLY A 43 3.03 20.18 20.12
C GLY A 43 2.74 19.85 18.65
N LEU A 44 1.47 19.74 18.27
CA LEU A 44 1.01 19.38 16.92
C LEU A 44 0.57 20.61 16.12
N ILE A 45 0.15 21.65 16.84
CA ILE A 45 -0.35 22.88 16.26
C ILE A 45 0.83 23.82 16.00
N ARG A 46 0.95 24.24 14.76
CA ARG A 46 1.83 25.37 14.38
C ARG A 46 0.97 26.47 13.80
N THR A 47 1.10 27.65 14.37
CA THR A 47 0.48 28.87 13.85
C THR A 47 1.56 29.77 13.25
N SER A 48 1.20 30.61 12.28
CA SER A 48 2.03 31.72 11.82
C SER A 48 2.19 32.77 12.92
N GLU A 49 3.16 33.68 12.79
CA GLU A 49 3.37 34.77 13.75
C GLU A 49 2.13 35.66 13.89
N ASP A 50 1.41 35.89 12.81
CA ASP A 50 0.14 36.64 12.78
C ASP A 50 -1.07 35.77 13.13
N THR A 51 -0.87 34.51 13.48
CA THR A 51 -1.90 33.51 13.82
C THR A 51 -2.96 33.25 12.75
N THR A 52 -2.80 33.79 11.55
CA THR A 52 -3.75 33.58 10.43
C THR A 52 -3.66 32.19 9.81
N GLN A 53 -2.53 31.51 9.97
CA GLN A 53 -2.30 30.17 9.43
C GLN A 53 -2.18 29.14 10.55
N PHE A 54 -2.84 28.03 10.33
CA PHE A 54 -2.82 26.86 11.20
C PHE A 54 -2.34 25.65 10.43
N SER A 55 -1.41 24.89 10.97
CA SER A 55 -0.99 23.63 10.41
C SER A 55 -0.88 22.54 11.47
N ILE A 56 -1.31 21.33 11.12
CA ILE A 56 -1.10 20.13 11.92
C ILE A 56 0.02 19.33 11.27
N SER A 57 1.12 19.12 12.01
CA SER A 57 2.17 18.19 11.62
C SER A 57 1.83 16.79 12.13
N SER A 58 1.99 15.79 11.30
CA SER A 58 1.60 14.37 11.42
C SER A 58 1.05 13.93 12.80
N VAL A 59 -0.19 13.53 12.78
CA VAL A 59 -1.03 13.20 13.93
C VAL A 59 -0.62 11.89 14.62
N ASP A 60 0.21 11.07 13.96
CA ASP A 60 0.45 9.67 14.32
C ASP A 60 1.16 9.42 15.66
N SER A 61 1.77 10.43 16.25
CA SER A 61 2.56 10.22 17.47
C SER A 61 1.93 10.70 18.78
N VAL A 62 0.90 11.53 18.75
CA VAL A 62 0.38 12.20 19.96
C VAL A 62 -1.12 12.05 20.15
N ILE A 63 -1.89 11.90 19.08
CA ILE A 63 -3.33 11.69 19.16
C ILE A 63 -3.60 10.27 18.67
N PRO A 64 -4.22 9.39 19.47
CA PRO A 64 -4.70 8.11 18.99
C PRO A 64 -5.87 8.37 18.04
N VAL A 65 -5.54 8.67 16.80
CA VAL A 65 -6.52 8.84 15.73
C VAL A 65 -7.15 7.49 15.47
N ARG A 66 -8.44 7.37 15.71
CA ARG A 66 -9.21 6.18 15.39
C ARG A 66 -9.87 6.37 14.05
N ASP A 67 -9.96 5.28 13.33
CA ASP A 67 -10.68 5.22 12.07
C ASP A 67 -12.12 5.72 12.24
N GLY A 68 -12.55 6.61 11.34
CA GLY A 68 -13.86 7.22 11.43
C GLY A 68 -14.02 8.26 12.55
N GLN A 69 -12.91 8.70 13.15
CA GLN A 69 -12.93 9.74 14.17
C GLN A 69 -13.24 11.10 13.54
N GLU A 70 -14.21 11.80 14.08
CA GLU A 70 -14.54 13.19 13.68
C GLU A 70 -13.74 14.18 14.50
N PHE A 71 -13.20 15.17 13.81
CA PHE A 71 -12.48 16.29 14.37
C PHE A 71 -13.10 17.62 13.96
N GLN A 72 -12.95 18.60 14.83
CA GLN A 72 -13.37 19.96 14.58
C GLN A 72 -12.26 20.93 14.96
N ILE A 73 -11.87 21.77 14.03
CA ILE A 73 -10.96 22.89 14.28
C ILE A 73 -11.81 24.14 14.44
N LYS A 74 -11.65 24.79 15.58
CA LYS A 74 -12.29 26.11 15.85
C LYS A 74 -11.23 27.16 15.82
N VAL A 75 -11.56 28.28 15.16
CA VAL A 75 -10.77 29.50 15.16
C VAL A 75 -11.62 30.64 15.76
N ASN A 76 -11.12 31.26 16.80
CA ASN A 76 -11.73 32.44 17.41
C ASN A 76 -10.89 33.66 17.04
N SER A 77 -11.52 34.70 16.58
CA SER A 77 -10.88 35.99 16.33
C SER A 77 -11.06 36.93 17.51
N PHE A 78 -10.06 37.77 17.79
CA PHE A 78 -10.05 38.75 18.87
C PHE A 78 -9.65 40.10 18.32
N ASP A 79 -10.26 41.18 18.87
CA ASP A 79 -9.87 42.54 18.56
C ASP A 79 -8.59 42.97 19.30
N ASN A 80 -8.17 44.22 19.09
CA ASN A 80 -6.99 44.82 19.74
C ASN A 80 -7.09 44.90 21.27
N ASN A 81 -8.29 44.77 21.83
CA ASN A 81 -8.56 44.79 23.27
C ASN A 81 -8.68 43.34 23.84
N GLY A 82 -8.46 42.35 23.03
CA GLY A 82 -8.62 40.93 23.41
C GLY A 82 -10.08 40.46 23.52
N GLN A 83 -11.04 41.23 22.99
CA GLN A 83 -12.44 40.83 23.02
C GLN A 83 -12.75 39.88 21.88
N PRO A 84 -13.45 38.75 22.14
CA PRO A 84 -13.85 37.82 21.13
C PRO A 84 -14.82 38.46 20.12
N GLN A 85 -14.60 38.20 18.83
CA GLN A 85 -15.40 38.74 17.74
C GLN A 85 -16.18 37.62 17.03
N GLU A 86 -15.54 36.85 16.18
CA GLU A 86 -16.17 35.83 15.37
C GLU A 86 -15.49 34.46 15.58
N GLN A 87 -16.26 33.41 15.36
CA GLN A 87 -15.76 32.02 15.39
C GLN A 87 -15.95 31.36 14.03
N GLY A 88 -14.89 30.79 13.50
CA GLY A 88 -14.94 29.85 12.39
C GLY A 88 -14.83 28.41 12.88
N VAL A 89 -15.52 27.51 12.21
CA VAL A 89 -15.50 26.07 12.52
C VAL A 89 -15.27 25.27 11.24
N TYR A 90 -14.32 24.34 11.28
CA TYR A 90 -14.04 23.39 10.23
C TYR A 90 -14.08 21.97 10.78
N SER A 91 -15.00 21.15 10.29
CA SER A 91 -15.12 19.74 10.70
C SER A 91 -14.59 18.83 9.59
N PHE A 92 -13.90 17.75 9.99
CA PHE A 92 -13.43 16.74 9.08
C PHE A 92 -13.47 15.37 9.74
N LEU A 93 -13.63 14.35 8.91
CA LEU A 93 -13.57 12.96 9.30
C LEU A 93 -12.20 12.42 8.94
N VAL A 94 -11.60 11.64 9.83
CA VAL A 94 -10.39 10.89 9.50
C VAL A 94 -10.82 9.69 8.66
N ASN A 95 -10.24 9.59 7.48
CA ASN A 95 -10.44 8.42 6.64
C ASN A 95 -9.79 7.19 7.26
N SER A 96 -10.44 6.05 7.14
CA SER A 96 -9.92 4.76 7.58
C SER A 96 -9.60 3.89 6.37
N PRO A 97 -8.49 3.14 6.42
CA PRO A 97 -8.18 2.24 5.32
C PRO A 97 -9.19 1.09 5.22
N PRO A 98 -9.37 0.51 4.03
CA PRO A 98 -10.26 -0.63 3.82
C PRO A 98 -10.01 -1.78 4.78
N GLN A 99 -11.09 -2.39 5.27
CA GLN A 99 -11.04 -3.49 6.23
C GLN A 99 -11.59 -4.79 5.63
N ASN A 100 -11.03 -5.92 6.05
CA ASN A 100 -11.59 -7.21 5.69
C ASN A 100 -12.64 -7.62 6.72
N ILE A 101 -13.89 -7.78 6.28
CA ILE A 101 -15.00 -8.19 7.14
C ILE A 101 -15.09 -9.72 7.34
N GLN A 102 -14.34 -10.50 6.57
CA GLN A 102 -14.25 -11.95 6.73
C GLN A 102 -13.06 -12.29 7.63
N SER A 103 -13.24 -12.19 8.92
CA SER A 103 -12.22 -12.16 9.99
C SER A 103 -11.32 -13.39 10.16
N THR A 104 -11.38 -14.40 9.32
CA THR A 104 -10.62 -15.66 9.50
C THR A 104 -9.38 -15.80 8.63
N ASP A 105 -9.24 -14.95 7.60
CA ASP A 105 -8.12 -14.96 6.67
C ASP A 105 -7.71 -13.52 6.32
N SER A 106 -6.50 -13.34 5.80
CA SER A 106 -6.01 -12.02 5.34
C SER A 106 -6.87 -11.39 4.22
N GLY A 107 -7.94 -12.05 3.81
CA GLY A 107 -8.84 -11.61 2.74
C GLY A 107 -8.22 -11.69 1.33
N CYS A 108 -6.93 -12.04 1.24
CA CYS A 108 -6.23 -12.19 -0.04
C CYS A 108 -5.49 -13.52 -0.08
N LYS A 109 -5.46 -14.16 -1.25
CA LYS A 109 -4.77 -15.43 -1.44
C LYS A 109 -4.22 -15.57 -2.85
N VAL A 110 -3.21 -16.44 -2.99
CA VAL A 110 -2.60 -16.83 -4.25
C VAL A 110 -2.79 -18.34 -4.47
N THR A 111 -3.14 -18.73 -5.68
CA THR A 111 -3.34 -20.13 -6.08
C THR A 111 -2.73 -20.34 -7.48
N PRO A 112 -1.90 -21.38 -7.67
CA PRO A 112 -1.43 -22.34 -6.68
C PRO A 112 -0.43 -21.71 -5.68
N ARG A 113 -0.14 -22.41 -4.57
CA ARG A 113 0.86 -21.98 -3.59
C ARG A 113 2.31 -22.24 -4.05
N GLU A 114 2.48 -23.03 -5.08
CA GLU A 114 3.78 -23.36 -5.70
C GLU A 114 3.63 -23.56 -7.20
N GLY A 115 4.60 -23.11 -7.99
CA GLY A 115 4.59 -23.28 -9.43
C GLY A 115 5.94 -23.00 -10.09
N ALA A 116 5.95 -23.12 -11.41
CA ALA A 116 7.12 -22.89 -12.24
C ALA A 116 7.20 -21.43 -12.67
N ALA A 117 8.39 -20.85 -12.59
CA ALA A 117 8.67 -19.49 -13.05
C ALA A 117 8.26 -19.34 -14.52
N ILE A 118 7.56 -18.24 -14.84
CA ILE A 118 7.08 -17.83 -16.17
C ILE A 118 6.19 -18.84 -16.91
N LEU A 119 5.91 -20.00 -16.31
CA LEU A 119 5.08 -21.06 -16.90
C LEU A 119 3.74 -21.20 -16.19
N THR A 120 3.74 -21.18 -14.86
CA THR A 120 2.52 -21.34 -14.07
C THR A 120 1.72 -20.04 -14.02
N ASP A 121 0.44 -20.16 -14.28
CA ASP A 121 -0.52 -19.09 -14.06
C ASP A 121 -0.90 -19.06 -12.57
N PHE A 122 -0.54 -17.99 -11.89
CA PHE A 122 -0.91 -17.73 -10.51
C PHE A 122 -2.14 -16.86 -10.47
N TYR A 123 -3.22 -17.36 -9.88
CA TYR A 123 -4.43 -16.60 -9.63
C TYR A 123 -4.36 -15.98 -8.24
N VAL A 124 -4.36 -14.65 -8.19
CA VAL A 124 -4.36 -13.85 -6.96
C VAL A 124 -5.72 -13.24 -6.80
N THR A 125 -6.31 -13.34 -5.63
CA THR A 125 -7.65 -12.80 -5.36
C THR A 125 -7.72 -12.20 -3.96
N CYS A 126 -8.42 -11.06 -3.84
CA CYS A 126 -8.78 -10.38 -2.60
C CYS A 126 -10.29 -10.29 -2.50
N LEU A 127 -10.87 -10.93 -1.48
CA LEU A 127 -12.32 -10.99 -1.26
C LEU A 127 -12.69 -10.49 0.13
N GLY A 128 -13.93 -10.00 0.28
CA GLY A 128 -14.48 -9.59 1.57
C GLY A 128 -13.93 -8.27 2.11
N TRP A 129 -13.37 -7.44 1.25
CA TRP A 129 -12.92 -6.09 1.58
C TRP A 129 -14.08 -5.11 1.50
N TYR A 130 -14.11 -4.23 2.48
CA TYR A 130 -15.14 -3.22 2.63
C TYR A 130 -14.54 -1.90 3.07
N ASP A 131 -15.10 -0.84 2.54
CA ASP A 131 -14.94 0.53 3.02
C ASP A 131 -16.22 1.31 2.73
N LYS A 132 -16.47 2.39 3.48
CA LYS A 132 -17.56 3.33 3.18
C LYS A 132 -17.22 4.22 2.00
N ASP A 133 -15.93 4.45 1.77
CA ASP A 133 -15.39 5.35 0.78
C ASP A 133 -15.05 4.57 -0.51
N ILE A 134 -16.08 4.22 -1.24
CA ILE A 134 -16.02 3.48 -2.51
C ILE A 134 -15.86 4.43 -3.71
N PRO A 135 -15.31 3.94 -4.85
CA PRO A 135 -14.97 2.55 -5.17
C PRO A 135 -13.61 2.13 -4.59
N LEU A 136 -13.48 0.83 -4.27
CA LEU A 136 -12.18 0.25 -3.93
C LEU A 136 -11.33 0.04 -5.20
N ARG A 137 -10.03 0.28 -5.06
CA ARG A 137 -9.01 0.00 -6.06
C ARG A 137 -8.02 -1.04 -5.49
N TYR A 138 -7.54 -1.94 -6.34
CA TYR A 138 -6.65 -3.03 -5.98
C TYR A 138 -5.35 -2.89 -6.77
N ALA A 139 -4.22 -2.81 -6.07
CA ALA A 139 -2.89 -2.82 -6.68
C ALA A 139 -2.14 -4.09 -6.25
N PHE A 140 -1.85 -4.95 -7.24
CA PHE A 140 -1.09 -6.19 -7.05
C PHE A 140 0.34 -5.96 -7.51
N LYS A 141 1.31 -6.19 -6.62
CA LYS A 141 2.73 -5.90 -6.87
C LYS A 141 3.64 -6.95 -6.26
N TYR A 142 4.87 -7.00 -6.74
CA TYR A 142 5.97 -7.70 -6.10
C TYR A 142 7.28 -6.91 -6.24
N THR A 143 8.22 -7.17 -5.34
CA THR A 143 9.56 -6.60 -5.44
C THR A 143 10.48 -7.56 -6.15
N PHE A 144 11.22 -7.06 -7.15
CA PHE A 144 12.25 -7.79 -7.87
C PHE A 144 13.55 -6.97 -7.85
N SER A 145 14.61 -7.53 -7.25
CA SER A 145 15.83 -6.77 -6.93
C SER A 145 15.48 -5.58 -6.01
N SER A 146 15.63 -4.36 -6.42
CA SER A 146 15.25 -3.16 -5.67
C SER A 146 14.05 -2.43 -6.28
N SER A 147 13.41 -3.02 -7.29
CA SER A 147 12.31 -2.38 -8.03
C SER A 147 10.97 -3.04 -7.69
N THR A 148 9.94 -2.22 -7.54
CA THR A 148 8.56 -2.70 -7.42
C THR A 148 7.97 -2.87 -8.81
N VAL A 149 7.42 -4.05 -9.08
CA VAL A 149 6.71 -4.39 -10.31
C VAL A 149 5.23 -4.45 -10.02
N ILE A 150 4.45 -3.66 -10.75
CA ILE A 150 2.99 -3.68 -10.66
C ILE A 150 2.48 -4.72 -11.66
N ILE A 151 1.71 -5.70 -11.15
CA ILE A 151 1.05 -6.73 -11.96
C ILE A 151 -0.26 -6.17 -12.52
N GLN A 152 -1.03 -5.51 -11.66
CA GLN A 152 -2.30 -4.89 -11.98
C GLN A 152 -2.56 -3.74 -11.01
N ASP A 153 -3.24 -2.70 -11.51
CA ASP A 153 -3.80 -1.61 -10.72
C ASP A 153 -5.18 -1.25 -11.30
N GLY A 154 -6.24 -1.41 -10.52
CA GLY A 154 -7.61 -1.19 -10.99
C GLY A 154 -8.68 -1.60 -9.98
N SER A 155 -9.95 -1.59 -10.42
CA SER A 155 -11.12 -1.87 -9.58
C SER A 155 -11.42 -3.36 -9.37
N ILE A 156 -10.68 -4.24 -10.02
CA ILE A 156 -10.92 -5.69 -9.98
C ILE A 156 -10.01 -6.33 -8.93
N GLY A 157 -10.61 -6.95 -7.92
CA GLY A 157 -9.92 -7.59 -6.79
C GLY A 157 -9.30 -8.96 -7.09
N ASN A 158 -9.04 -9.27 -8.36
CA ASN A 158 -8.34 -10.49 -8.75
C ASN A 158 -7.51 -10.29 -10.02
N VAL A 159 -6.46 -11.11 -10.16
CA VAL A 159 -5.58 -11.12 -11.33
C VAL A 159 -5.00 -12.50 -11.54
N THR A 160 -4.78 -12.88 -12.80
CA THR A 160 -3.97 -14.03 -13.18
C THR A 160 -2.67 -13.55 -13.79
N SER A 161 -1.55 -14.01 -13.27
CA SER A 161 -0.23 -13.60 -13.76
C SER A 161 0.79 -14.73 -13.66
N LYS A 162 1.77 -14.68 -14.55
CA LYS A 162 2.98 -15.49 -14.46
C LYS A 162 4.02 -14.74 -13.63
N LEU A 163 4.62 -15.43 -12.68
CA LEU A 163 5.59 -14.81 -11.77
C LEU A 163 7.02 -15.20 -12.15
N PRO A 164 7.98 -14.30 -11.94
CA PRO A 164 9.40 -14.61 -12.09
C PRO A 164 9.86 -15.51 -10.95
N LEU A 165 11.04 -16.10 -11.11
CA LEU A 165 11.68 -16.96 -10.11
C LEU A 165 11.68 -16.32 -8.73
N GLY A 166 11.31 -17.08 -7.71
CA GLY A 166 11.40 -16.68 -6.30
C GLY A 166 12.86 -16.52 -5.83
N ASP A 167 13.05 -16.06 -4.60
CA ASP A 167 14.37 -15.89 -4.02
C ASP A 167 15.00 -17.26 -3.73
N PRO A 168 16.12 -17.64 -4.39
CA PRO A 168 16.78 -18.91 -4.15
C PRO A 168 17.30 -19.08 -2.71
N ASN A 169 17.61 -17.97 -2.03
CA ASN A 169 18.10 -18.00 -0.65
C ASN A 169 16.96 -18.19 0.37
N ASN A 170 15.71 -18.01 -0.06
CA ASN A 170 14.51 -18.18 0.75
C ASN A 170 13.56 -19.22 0.13
N ASP A 171 14.04 -20.43 -0.14
CA ASP A 171 13.28 -21.56 -0.69
C ASP A 171 12.37 -21.17 -1.88
N TYR A 172 12.89 -20.29 -2.74
CA TYR A 172 12.18 -19.78 -3.91
C TYR A 172 10.86 -19.06 -3.58
N GLU A 173 10.75 -18.52 -2.37
CA GLU A 173 9.59 -17.72 -1.96
C GLU A 173 9.52 -16.41 -2.78
N ARG A 174 8.31 -16.10 -3.23
CA ARG A 174 7.93 -14.81 -3.81
C ARG A 174 6.86 -14.19 -2.94
N ILE A 175 7.12 -12.99 -2.45
CA ILE A 175 6.16 -12.19 -1.70
C ILE A 175 5.45 -11.26 -2.67
N LEU A 176 4.12 -11.31 -2.65
CA LEU A 176 3.26 -10.37 -3.34
C LEU A 176 2.71 -9.39 -2.31
N GLU A 177 2.79 -8.10 -2.59
CA GLU A 177 2.13 -7.04 -1.86
C GLU A 177 0.83 -6.68 -2.58
N LEU A 178 -0.26 -6.76 -1.86
CA LEU A 178 -1.61 -6.51 -2.35
C LEU A 178 -2.16 -5.32 -1.58
N GLN A 179 -2.33 -4.19 -2.26
CA GLN A 179 -2.89 -2.98 -1.66
C GLN A 179 -4.34 -2.85 -2.05
N ILE A 180 -5.20 -2.70 -1.06
CA ILE A 180 -6.61 -2.38 -1.22
C ILE A 180 -6.76 -0.92 -0.80
N ILE A 181 -7.19 -0.08 -1.73
CA ILE A 181 -7.13 1.37 -1.66
C ILE A 181 -8.56 1.90 -1.78
N ASP A 182 -8.95 2.82 -0.92
CA ASP A 182 -10.25 3.49 -0.98
C ASP A 182 -10.29 4.65 -1.99
N ALA A 183 -11.42 5.33 -2.07
CA ALA A 183 -11.62 6.46 -2.99
C ALA A 183 -10.78 7.70 -2.63
N PHE A 184 -10.32 7.83 -1.39
CA PHE A 184 -9.48 8.95 -0.92
C PHE A 184 -7.99 8.63 -0.92
N GLY A 185 -7.61 7.37 -1.19
CA GLY A 185 -6.22 6.95 -1.32
C GLY A 185 -5.62 6.32 -0.07
N GLU A 186 -6.40 6.15 1.02
CA GLU A 186 -5.97 5.33 2.14
C GLU A 186 -5.98 3.86 1.75
N TYR A 187 -5.07 3.07 2.32
CA TYR A 187 -4.93 1.68 1.90
C TYR A 187 -4.52 0.72 3.01
N THR A 188 -4.94 -0.52 2.85
CA THR A 188 -4.44 -1.66 3.60
C THR A 188 -3.55 -2.52 2.72
N SER A 189 -2.35 -2.86 3.21
CA SER A 189 -1.43 -3.79 2.55
C SER A 189 -1.54 -5.19 3.12
N VAL A 190 -1.69 -6.18 2.24
CA VAL A 190 -1.68 -7.60 2.57
C VAL A 190 -0.50 -8.25 1.85
N PHE A 191 0.26 -9.05 2.58
CA PHE A 191 1.39 -9.79 2.01
C PHE A 191 1.02 -11.27 1.89
N VAL A 192 1.04 -11.79 0.68
CA VAL A 192 0.84 -13.22 0.41
C VAL A 192 2.10 -13.83 -0.18
N LYS A 193 2.33 -15.11 0.13
CA LYS A 193 3.54 -15.81 -0.25
C LYS A 193 3.22 -16.97 -1.17
N THR A 194 4.05 -17.17 -2.19
CA THR A 194 4.00 -18.32 -3.09
C THR A 194 5.42 -18.78 -3.41
N LYS A 195 5.60 -20.05 -3.75
CA LYS A 195 6.89 -20.57 -4.17
C LYS A 195 6.95 -20.64 -5.69
N VAL A 196 7.97 -20.02 -6.27
CA VAL A 196 8.15 -19.97 -7.72
C VAL A 196 9.51 -20.54 -8.07
N ARG A 197 9.53 -21.79 -8.57
CA ARG A 197 10.74 -22.56 -8.82
C ARG A 197 11.03 -22.73 -10.30
N VAL A 198 12.26 -23.11 -10.60
CA VAL A 198 12.61 -23.60 -11.96
C VAL A 198 12.13 -25.04 -12.12
N LEU A 199 11.45 -25.35 -13.21
CA LEU A 199 11.15 -26.73 -13.55
C LEU A 199 12.40 -27.41 -14.12
N PHE A 200 13.16 -28.10 -13.28
CA PHE A 200 14.32 -28.89 -13.71
C PHE A 200 13.94 -30.10 -14.58
N ASN A 201 12.66 -30.45 -14.70
CA ASN A 201 12.22 -31.71 -15.33
C ASN A 201 12.16 -31.68 -16.87
N LEU A 202 12.42 -30.56 -17.53
CA LEU A 202 12.28 -30.48 -18.98
C LEU A 202 13.52 -30.99 -19.77
N CYS A 203 14.69 -31.03 -19.16
CA CYS A 203 15.90 -31.42 -19.87
C CYS A 203 16.27 -32.93 -19.82
N CYS A 204 15.77 -33.70 -18.85
CA CYS A 204 16.35 -35.06 -18.63
C CYS A 204 15.39 -36.24 -18.78
N THR A 205 14.08 -36.04 -19.02
CA THR A 205 13.13 -37.17 -18.98
C THR A 205 12.50 -37.60 -20.29
N LYS A 206 12.76 -36.95 -21.42
CA LYS A 206 12.17 -37.34 -22.73
C LYS A 206 13.15 -37.33 -23.88
N LEU A 207 14.32 -37.91 -23.68
CA LEU A 207 15.03 -38.52 -24.84
C LEU A 207 14.60 -39.98 -24.90
N PRO A 208 13.91 -40.41 -25.98
CA PRO A 208 13.69 -41.83 -26.21
C PRO A 208 15.08 -42.52 -26.26
N ARG A 209 15.28 -43.53 -25.45
CA ARG A 209 16.52 -44.29 -25.47
C ARG A 209 16.66 -44.86 -26.90
N PRO A 210 17.65 -44.44 -27.69
CA PRO A 210 17.97 -45.20 -28.87
C PRO A 210 18.53 -46.56 -28.41
N HIS A 211 17.98 -47.63 -28.91
CA HIS A 211 18.58 -48.97 -28.86
C HIS A 211 19.91 -48.90 -29.62
N LEU A 212 20.97 -48.56 -28.97
CA LEU A 212 22.33 -48.69 -29.48
C LEU A 212 23.18 -49.33 -28.39
N SER A 213 23.57 -50.57 -28.74
CA SER A 213 24.57 -51.38 -28.08
C SER A 213 25.92 -50.65 -28.10
N LYS A 214 26.61 -50.73 -26.98
CA LYS A 214 28.04 -50.48 -26.70
C LYS A 214 28.55 -49.04 -26.63
N GLU A 215 28.99 -48.76 -25.39
CA GLU A 215 30.17 -47.97 -25.03
C GLU A 215 30.27 -46.54 -25.54
N TYR A 216 29.49 -45.66 -24.90
CA TYR A 216 29.96 -44.31 -24.63
C TYR A 216 29.67 -43.98 -23.15
N PHE A 217 30.73 -43.97 -22.36
CA PHE A 217 30.77 -43.43 -21.01
C PHE A 217 30.53 -41.91 -21.14
N PHE A 218 29.27 -41.47 -21.19
CA PHE A 218 28.95 -40.07 -21.11
C PHE A 218 29.14 -39.62 -19.64
N ASP A 219 30.19 -38.81 -19.42
CA ASP A 219 30.50 -38.25 -18.11
C ASP A 219 29.33 -37.38 -17.64
N LYS A 220 28.61 -37.83 -16.62
CA LYS A 220 27.49 -37.12 -15.98
C LYS A 220 27.86 -35.70 -15.59
N ARG A 221 29.14 -35.38 -15.38
CA ARG A 221 29.63 -34.04 -15.06
C ARG A 221 29.51 -33.07 -16.23
N ASN A 222 29.76 -33.51 -17.44
CA ASN A 222 29.65 -32.66 -18.63
C ASN A 222 28.19 -32.34 -18.99
N LEU A 223 27.25 -33.24 -18.76
CA LEU A 223 25.82 -32.98 -18.97
C LEU A 223 25.28 -31.95 -17.98
N TYR A 224 25.74 -32.01 -16.72
CA TYR A 224 25.37 -31.06 -15.68
C TYR A 224 25.90 -29.64 -15.97
N HIS A 225 27.10 -29.52 -16.49
CA HIS A 225 27.67 -28.22 -16.93
C HIS A 225 26.96 -27.66 -18.15
N SER A 226 26.58 -28.47 -19.12
CA SER A 226 25.83 -28.02 -20.29
C SER A 226 24.42 -27.55 -19.94
N CYS A 227 23.71 -28.25 -19.05
CA CYS A 227 22.42 -27.79 -18.54
C CYS A 227 22.51 -26.49 -17.74
N ARG A 228 23.56 -26.31 -16.93
CA ARG A 228 23.80 -25.04 -16.22
C ARG A 228 24.05 -23.89 -17.20
N LEU A 229 24.81 -24.13 -18.25
CA LEU A 229 25.11 -23.11 -19.26
C LEU A 229 23.84 -22.68 -20.03
N ILE A 230 22.98 -23.64 -20.41
CA ILE A 230 21.71 -23.33 -21.09
C ILE A 230 20.78 -22.53 -20.18
N ILE A 231 20.66 -22.89 -18.90
CA ILE A 231 19.85 -22.16 -17.93
C ILE A 231 20.40 -20.73 -17.73
N LEU A 232 21.72 -20.57 -17.65
CA LEU A 232 22.34 -19.25 -17.54
C LEU A 232 22.04 -18.38 -18.78
N ILE A 233 22.12 -18.95 -19.97
CA ILE A 233 21.81 -18.27 -21.25
C ILE A 233 20.33 -17.84 -21.27
N ILE A 234 19.40 -18.73 -20.90
CA ILE A 234 17.97 -18.40 -20.87
C ILE A 234 17.68 -17.26 -19.88
N ASN A 235 18.31 -17.27 -18.70
CA ASN A 235 18.15 -16.19 -17.72
C ASN A 235 18.73 -14.86 -18.21
N ILE A 236 19.86 -14.87 -18.92
CA ILE A 236 20.45 -13.67 -19.54
C ILE A 236 19.53 -13.12 -20.64
N PHE A 237 18.98 -13.96 -21.52
CA PHE A 237 18.03 -13.55 -22.56
C PHE A 237 16.73 -12.99 -21.96
N ALA A 238 16.17 -13.63 -20.94
CA ALA A 238 14.98 -13.14 -20.25
C ALA A 238 15.22 -11.75 -19.60
N SER A 239 16.39 -11.54 -19.02
CA SER A 239 16.80 -10.26 -18.44
C SER A 239 16.99 -9.16 -19.51
N ILE A 240 17.57 -9.52 -20.66
CA ILE A 240 17.75 -8.59 -21.80
C ILE A 240 16.40 -8.19 -22.39
N ILE A 241 15.47 -9.13 -22.57
CA ILE A 241 14.13 -8.85 -23.08
C ILE A 241 13.38 -7.89 -22.14
N LEU A 242 13.50 -8.10 -20.83
CA LEU A 242 12.88 -7.22 -19.83
C LEU A 242 13.45 -5.80 -19.90
N ILE A 243 14.77 -5.64 -20.07
CA ILE A 243 15.43 -4.35 -20.21
C ILE A 243 14.98 -3.65 -21.50
N VAL A 244 14.83 -4.39 -22.60
CA VAL A 244 14.37 -3.82 -23.89
C VAL A 244 12.92 -3.33 -23.77
N ILE A 245 12.06 -4.06 -23.06
CA ILE A 245 10.67 -3.62 -22.82
C ILE A 245 10.62 -2.32 -22.00
N ILE A 246 11.48 -2.19 -20.98
CA ILE A 246 11.55 -0.97 -20.14
C ILE A 246 12.09 0.25 -20.89
N ILE A 247 12.93 0.05 -21.92
CA ILE A 247 13.49 1.15 -22.70
C ILE A 247 12.54 1.64 -23.81
N VAL A 248 11.61 0.80 -24.23
CA VAL A 248 10.69 1.08 -25.35
C VAL A 248 9.31 1.57 -24.88
N THR A 249 9.01 1.48 -23.58
CA THR A 249 7.83 2.09 -22.93
C THR A 249 8.18 3.37 -22.20
#